data_b6b83a21152b85944e4dbe33aace6d9e
#
_entry.id   b6b83a21152b85944e4dbe33aace6d9e
#
_cell.length_a   1.000
_cell.length_b   1.000
_cell.length_c   1.000
_cell.angle_alpha   90.00
_cell.angle_beta   90.00
_cell.angle_gamma   90.00
#
_symmetry.space_group_name_H-M   'P 1'
#
loop_
_entity.id
_entity.type
_entity.pdbx_description
1 polymer ?
#
loop_
_entity_poly.entity_id
_entity_poly.type
_entity_poly.pdbx_seq_one_letter_code
_entity_poly.pdbx_strand_id
1 'polypeptide(L)'
;MNSRQQTILQLVIDKGRMSVSELAKMTGVSEVTIRQDLNLLEKQSYLRRTHGFAVPLDSEDVETRMMNNFALKRELADFAASLVRPGETVFIENGSSNALLARALATQPDITIITVSSYIAHLLKETPGEVILLGGIYQKKSESMVGPLTRQYIQQVHFSKAFIGIDGWQPETGFTGRDMMRADIVNAVMEKGSEAIVLTDSSKFGAIHPYPLGPMNQFNRVITDDNLSTEKQLQLEQSGLTVNIVKRP
;
A
#
# COMPACT_ATOMS: atom_id res chain seq x y z
N MET A 1 -18.60 3.67 -8.11
CA MET A 1 -19.08 2.58 -7.20
C MET A 1 -20.00 3.19 -6.14
N ASN A 2 -21.17 2.59 -5.87
CA ASN A 2 -22.07 3.05 -4.81
C ASN A 2 -21.74 2.38 -3.46
N SER A 3 -22.36 2.86 -2.34
CA SER A 3 -22.10 2.36 -0.98
C SER A 3 -22.35 0.84 -0.83
N ARG A 4 -23.40 0.31 -1.47
CA ARG A 4 -23.70 -1.13 -1.45
C ARG A 4 -22.63 -1.95 -2.17
N GLN A 5 -22.16 -1.50 -3.32
CA GLN A 5 -21.05 -2.14 -4.05
C GLN A 5 -19.76 -2.12 -3.26
N GLN A 6 -19.49 -1.05 -2.53
CA GLN A 6 -18.36 -0.98 -1.59
C GLN A 6 -18.48 -2.03 -0.49
N THR A 7 -19.66 -2.15 0.12
CA THR A 7 -19.94 -3.19 1.14
C THR A 7 -19.76 -4.59 0.58
N ILE A 8 -20.28 -4.88 -0.62
CA ILE A 8 -20.13 -6.19 -1.28
C ILE A 8 -18.66 -6.50 -1.52
N LEU A 9 -17.92 -5.55 -2.07
CA LEU A 9 -16.49 -5.72 -2.33
C LEU A 9 -15.71 -5.98 -1.04
N GLN A 10 -15.97 -5.20 0.01
CA GLN A 10 -15.34 -5.37 1.31
C GLN A 10 -15.61 -6.78 1.89
N LEU A 11 -16.87 -7.24 1.85
CA LEU A 11 -17.24 -8.58 2.33
C LEU A 11 -16.52 -9.69 1.56
N VAL A 12 -16.41 -9.56 0.23
CA VAL A 12 -15.70 -10.53 -0.62
C VAL A 12 -14.21 -10.55 -0.30
N ILE A 13 -13.60 -9.39 -0.06
CA ILE A 13 -12.19 -9.25 0.30
C ILE A 13 -11.91 -9.88 1.67
N ASP A 14 -12.73 -9.55 2.69
CA ASP A 14 -12.52 -10.01 4.08
C ASP A 14 -12.71 -11.52 4.23
N LYS A 15 -13.65 -12.10 3.46
CA LYS A 15 -13.96 -13.53 3.51
C LYS A 15 -13.15 -14.37 2.50
N GLY A 16 -12.47 -13.72 1.55
CA GLY A 16 -11.70 -14.36 0.48
C GLY A 16 -12.55 -15.06 -0.60
N ARG A 17 -13.79 -15.46 -0.29
CA ARG A 17 -14.76 -16.07 -1.21
C ARG A 17 -16.16 -15.98 -0.63
N MET A 18 -17.11 -15.49 -1.41
CA MET A 18 -18.53 -15.40 -0.99
C MET A 18 -19.47 -15.81 -2.10
N SER A 19 -20.54 -16.55 -1.73
CA SER A 19 -21.62 -16.88 -2.65
C SER A 19 -22.58 -15.71 -2.81
N VAL A 20 -23.36 -15.71 -3.91
CA VAL A 20 -24.42 -14.72 -4.15
C VAL A 20 -25.46 -14.73 -3.02
N SER A 21 -25.79 -15.91 -2.48
CA SER A 21 -26.79 -16.04 -1.41
C SER A 21 -26.28 -15.50 -0.06
N GLU A 22 -24.99 -15.71 0.28
CA GLU A 22 -24.40 -15.13 1.48
C GLU A 22 -24.35 -13.60 1.41
N LEU A 23 -23.94 -13.06 0.25
CA LEU A 23 -23.95 -11.61 0.02
C LEU A 23 -25.35 -11.02 0.12
N ALA A 24 -26.37 -11.69 -0.47
CA ALA A 24 -27.75 -11.26 -0.37
C ALA A 24 -28.24 -11.21 1.08
N LYS A 25 -27.93 -12.24 1.87
CA LYS A 25 -28.28 -12.32 3.30
C LYS A 25 -27.59 -11.22 4.12
N MET A 26 -26.30 -10.96 3.87
CA MET A 26 -25.53 -9.98 4.65
C MET A 26 -25.85 -8.53 4.29
N THR A 27 -26.22 -8.27 3.03
CA THR A 27 -26.53 -6.92 2.55
C THR A 27 -28.02 -6.57 2.60
N GLY A 28 -28.90 -7.57 2.86
CA GLY A 28 -30.35 -7.37 2.94
C GLY A 28 -31.03 -7.11 1.61
N VAL A 29 -30.39 -7.45 0.47
CA VAL A 29 -30.97 -7.27 -0.87
C VAL A 29 -31.17 -8.61 -1.60
N SER A 30 -31.95 -8.61 -2.70
CA SER A 30 -32.19 -9.82 -3.47
C SER A 30 -30.94 -10.36 -4.17
N GLU A 31 -30.87 -11.68 -4.41
CA GLU A 31 -29.80 -12.28 -5.19
C GLU A 31 -29.67 -11.70 -6.61
N VAL A 32 -30.77 -11.25 -7.20
CA VAL A 32 -30.77 -10.60 -8.51
C VAL A 32 -29.99 -9.29 -8.45
N THR A 33 -30.24 -8.49 -7.41
CA THR A 33 -29.50 -7.24 -7.17
C THR A 33 -28.01 -7.50 -6.94
N ILE A 34 -27.67 -8.53 -6.14
CA ILE A 34 -26.28 -8.93 -5.93
C ILE A 34 -25.59 -9.34 -7.24
N ARG A 35 -26.27 -10.14 -8.08
CA ARG A 35 -25.71 -10.54 -9.39
C ARG A 35 -25.45 -9.34 -10.30
N GLN A 36 -26.31 -8.34 -10.29
CA GLN A 36 -26.11 -7.10 -11.04
C GLN A 36 -24.90 -6.30 -10.52
N ASP A 37 -24.80 -6.12 -9.21
CA ASP A 37 -23.67 -5.44 -8.58
C ASP A 37 -22.35 -6.19 -8.83
N LEU A 38 -22.35 -7.52 -8.67
CA LEU A 38 -21.16 -8.35 -8.95
C LEU A 38 -20.74 -8.29 -10.42
N ASN A 39 -21.68 -8.23 -11.37
CA ASN A 39 -21.39 -8.05 -12.80
C ASN A 39 -20.71 -6.71 -13.07
N LEU A 40 -21.16 -5.63 -12.41
CA LEU A 40 -20.53 -4.31 -12.54
C LEU A 40 -19.14 -4.28 -11.93
N LEU A 41 -18.99 -4.86 -10.72
CA LEU A 41 -17.70 -4.94 -10.04
C LEU A 41 -16.69 -5.80 -10.81
N GLU A 42 -17.14 -6.91 -11.41
CA GLU A 42 -16.29 -7.74 -12.26
C GLU A 42 -15.89 -7.04 -13.55
N LYS A 43 -16.83 -6.34 -14.22
CA LYS A 43 -16.55 -5.53 -15.42
C LYS A 43 -15.54 -4.40 -15.14
N GLN A 44 -15.56 -3.86 -13.93
CA GLN A 44 -14.63 -2.83 -13.45
C GLN A 44 -13.35 -3.42 -12.84
N SER A 45 -13.15 -4.75 -12.92
CA SER A 45 -11.96 -5.45 -12.41
C SER A 45 -11.73 -5.32 -10.90
N TYR A 46 -12.78 -5.15 -10.08
CA TYR A 46 -12.67 -5.14 -8.62
C TYR A 46 -12.72 -6.52 -7.99
N LEU A 47 -13.36 -7.48 -8.64
CA LEU A 47 -13.45 -8.87 -8.21
C LEU A 47 -13.60 -9.81 -9.41
N ARG A 48 -13.54 -11.12 -9.18
CA ARG A 48 -13.81 -12.14 -10.19
C ARG A 48 -14.95 -13.05 -9.72
N ARG A 49 -15.77 -13.50 -10.65
CA ARG A 49 -16.83 -14.47 -10.39
C ARG A 49 -16.38 -15.86 -10.86
N THR A 50 -16.56 -16.86 -9.99
CA THR A 50 -16.27 -18.26 -10.28
C THR A 50 -17.42 -19.13 -9.78
N HIS A 51 -18.15 -19.79 -10.69
CA HIS A 51 -19.18 -20.81 -10.36
C HIS A 51 -20.14 -20.39 -9.22
N GLY A 52 -20.74 -19.19 -9.31
CA GLY A 52 -21.69 -18.69 -8.32
C GLY A 52 -21.09 -18.02 -7.08
N PHE A 53 -19.76 -17.88 -7.04
CA PHE A 53 -19.03 -17.16 -5.99
C PHE A 53 -18.38 -15.91 -6.55
N ALA A 54 -18.24 -14.90 -5.68
CA ALA A 54 -17.35 -13.78 -5.87
C ALA A 54 -16.04 -14.03 -5.11
N VAL A 55 -14.91 -13.78 -5.75
CA VAL A 55 -13.57 -13.88 -5.15
C VAL A 55 -12.82 -12.59 -5.40
N PRO A 56 -11.97 -12.14 -4.45
CA PRO A 56 -11.15 -10.96 -4.70
C PRO A 56 -10.26 -11.21 -5.92
N LEU A 57 -10.00 -10.15 -6.67
CA LEU A 57 -8.85 -10.19 -7.56
C LEU A 57 -7.60 -10.09 -6.69
N ASP A 58 -6.59 -10.89 -7.00
CA ASP A 58 -5.20 -10.64 -6.59
C ASP A 58 -4.67 -9.52 -7.50
N SER A 59 -5.27 -8.32 -7.33
CA SER A 59 -5.03 -7.21 -8.24
C SER A 59 -3.87 -6.39 -7.73
N GLU A 60 -2.94 -6.08 -8.62
CA GLU A 60 -1.87 -5.11 -8.35
C GLU A 60 -2.40 -3.67 -8.35
N ASP A 61 -3.69 -3.49 -8.71
CA ASP A 61 -4.38 -2.21 -8.72
C ASP A 61 -4.46 -1.60 -7.32
N VAL A 62 -3.95 -0.39 -7.19
CA VAL A 62 -3.80 0.31 -5.91
C VAL A 62 -5.15 0.61 -5.28
N GLU A 63 -6.16 0.98 -6.07
CA GLU A 63 -7.50 1.33 -5.59
C GLU A 63 -8.20 0.10 -4.98
N THR A 64 -8.17 -1.04 -5.66
CA THR A 64 -8.72 -2.30 -5.15
C THR A 64 -8.01 -2.73 -3.87
N ARG A 65 -6.68 -2.64 -3.83
CA ARG A 65 -5.87 -2.93 -2.63
C ARG A 65 -6.13 -1.95 -1.49
N MET A 66 -6.45 -0.70 -1.78
CA MET A 66 -6.77 0.32 -0.78
C MET A 66 -8.10 0.04 -0.09
N MET A 67 -9.09 -0.49 -0.81
CA MET A 67 -10.39 -0.88 -0.24
C MET A 67 -10.28 -2.08 0.69
N ASN A 68 -9.29 -2.95 0.48
CA ASN A 68 -9.03 -4.07 1.38
C ASN A 68 -8.46 -3.58 2.71
N ASN A 69 -9.16 -3.87 3.83
CA ASN A 69 -8.80 -3.40 5.17
C ASN A 69 -8.65 -1.87 5.25
N PHE A 70 -9.53 -1.12 4.57
CA PHE A 70 -9.44 0.34 4.45
C PHE A 70 -9.31 1.03 5.81
N ALA A 71 -10.14 0.64 6.79
CA ALA A 71 -10.12 1.23 8.13
C ALA A 71 -8.75 1.05 8.80
N LEU A 72 -8.19 -0.17 8.76
CA LEU A 72 -6.86 -0.45 9.28
C LEU A 72 -5.77 0.36 8.58
N LYS A 73 -5.78 0.38 7.24
CA LYS A 73 -4.77 1.13 6.49
C LYS A 73 -4.84 2.63 6.73
N ARG A 74 -6.03 3.14 7.02
CA ARG A 74 -6.21 4.52 7.42
C ARG A 74 -5.54 4.79 8.77
N GLU A 75 -5.76 3.96 9.79
CA GLU A 75 -5.08 4.10 11.09
C GLU A 75 -3.56 4.03 10.95
N LEU A 76 -3.05 3.10 10.13
CA LEU A 76 -1.62 3.00 9.82
C LEU A 76 -1.09 4.28 9.15
N ALA A 77 -1.84 4.81 8.19
CA ALA A 77 -1.49 6.03 7.47
C ALA A 77 -1.52 7.28 8.38
N ASP A 78 -2.55 7.40 9.23
CA ASP A 78 -2.68 8.51 10.17
C ASP A 78 -1.54 8.48 11.21
N PHE A 79 -1.16 7.30 11.71
CA PHE A 79 0.01 7.16 12.56
C PHE A 79 1.31 7.54 11.82
N ALA A 80 1.50 7.05 10.59
CA ALA A 80 2.68 7.39 9.78
C ALA A 80 2.76 8.90 9.49
N ALA A 81 1.62 9.54 9.22
CA ALA A 81 1.54 10.99 9.00
C ALA A 81 1.98 11.78 10.24
N SER A 82 1.69 11.29 11.46
CA SER A 82 2.10 11.95 12.70
C SER A 82 3.63 12.01 12.91
N LEU A 83 4.40 11.21 12.17
CA LEU A 83 5.86 11.22 12.19
C LEU A 83 6.47 12.28 11.26
N VAL A 84 5.69 12.88 10.39
CA VAL A 84 6.13 13.91 9.45
C VAL A 84 5.89 15.29 10.03
N ARG A 85 6.91 16.14 10.02
CA ARG A 85 6.85 17.50 10.55
C ARG A 85 6.52 18.49 9.44
N PRO A 86 5.89 19.64 9.79
CA PRO A 86 5.72 20.74 8.85
C PRO A 86 7.03 21.15 8.19
N GLY A 87 7.01 21.44 6.88
CA GLY A 87 8.18 21.80 6.08
C GLY A 87 9.04 20.63 5.61
N GLU A 88 8.70 19.38 5.96
CA GLU A 88 9.47 18.23 5.47
C GLU A 88 9.12 17.89 4.02
N THR A 89 10.15 17.44 3.30
CA THR A 89 10.00 16.72 2.01
C THR A 89 10.11 15.23 2.28
N VAL A 90 9.13 14.45 1.85
CA VAL A 90 9.07 13.00 2.05
C VAL A 90 8.93 12.26 0.73
N PHE A 91 9.57 11.11 0.62
CA PHE A 91 9.37 10.18 -0.47
C PHE A 91 8.29 9.16 -0.10
N ILE A 92 7.27 9.03 -0.94
CA ILE A 92 6.20 8.04 -0.78
C ILE A 92 6.22 7.12 -1.99
N GLU A 93 6.62 5.87 -1.75
CA GLU A 93 6.62 4.83 -2.76
C GLU A 93 5.17 4.43 -3.11
N ASN A 94 4.99 3.61 -4.11
CA ASN A 94 3.69 3.06 -4.47
C ASN A 94 3.10 2.16 -3.35
N GLY A 95 1.78 1.99 -3.34
CA GLY A 95 1.08 1.08 -2.44
C GLY A 95 -0.15 1.70 -1.79
N SER A 96 -1.09 0.84 -1.39
CA SER A 96 -2.40 1.27 -0.89
C SER A 96 -2.34 1.98 0.47
N SER A 97 -1.49 1.55 1.40
CA SER A 97 -1.27 2.26 2.67
C SER A 97 -0.54 3.58 2.43
N ASN A 98 0.43 3.58 1.51
CA ASN A 98 1.18 4.76 1.10
C ASN A 98 0.29 5.81 0.40
N ALA A 99 -0.72 5.38 -0.37
CA ALA A 99 -1.69 6.29 -0.97
C ALA A 99 -2.55 7.00 0.08
N LEU A 100 -2.96 6.30 1.14
CA LEU A 100 -3.69 6.90 2.25
C LEU A 100 -2.81 7.85 3.07
N LEU A 101 -1.54 7.49 3.32
CA LEU A 101 -0.56 8.39 3.94
C LEU A 101 -0.37 9.66 3.12
N ALA A 102 -0.17 9.54 1.81
CA ALA A 102 -0.01 10.68 0.92
C ALA A 102 -1.22 11.62 0.99
N ARG A 103 -2.45 11.06 1.02
CA ARG A 103 -3.68 11.83 1.16
C ARG A 103 -3.77 12.56 2.50
N ALA A 104 -3.36 11.93 3.61
CA ALA A 104 -3.34 12.55 4.93
C ALA A 104 -2.35 13.73 4.98
N LEU A 105 -1.14 13.54 4.44
CA LEU A 105 -0.09 14.58 4.41
C LEU A 105 -0.41 15.75 3.49
N ALA A 106 -0.99 15.48 2.32
CA ALA A 106 -1.27 16.51 1.31
C ALA A 106 -2.32 17.54 1.71
N THR A 107 -2.97 17.38 2.87
CA THR A 107 -3.82 18.44 3.49
C THR A 107 -2.99 19.57 4.09
N GLN A 108 -1.70 19.37 4.30
CA GLN A 108 -0.76 20.33 4.86
C GLN A 108 0.02 21.00 3.71
N PRO A 109 -0.11 22.33 3.49
CA PRO A 109 0.44 23.00 2.31
C PRO A 109 1.98 23.11 2.32
N ASP A 110 2.59 22.98 3.47
CA ASP A 110 4.04 23.08 3.68
C ASP A 110 4.78 21.74 3.62
N ILE A 111 4.10 20.63 3.30
CA ILE A 111 4.73 19.33 3.06
C ILE A 111 4.88 19.11 1.55
N THR A 112 6.08 18.73 1.13
CA THR A 112 6.36 18.31 -0.25
C THR A 112 6.40 16.78 -0.32
N ILE A 113 5.62 16.19 -1.22
CA ILE A 113 5.57 14.75 -1.46
C ILE A 113 6.29 14.44 -2.77
N ILE A 114 7.35 13.63 -2.71
CA ILE A 114 8.00 13.04 -3.87
C ILE A 114 7.47 11.62 -4.04
N THR A 115 7.03 11.25 -5.23
CA THR A 115 6.52 9.90 -5.49
C THR A 115 6.89 9.39 -6.88
N VAL A 116 6.90 8.07 -7.02
CA VAL A 116 6.98 7.38 -8.31
C VAL A 116 5.60 6.87 -8.76
N SER A 117 4.56 7.05 -7.95
CA SER A 117 3.21 6.57 -8.24
C SER A 117 2.37 7.61 -8.96
N SER A 118 1.99 7.32 -10.20
CA SER A 118 1.02 8.16 -10.93
C SER A 118 -0.37 8.12 -10.29
N TYR A 119 -0.72 7.00 -9.61
CA TYR A 119 -1.96 6.90 -8.83
C TYR A 119 -1.97 7.91 -7.67
N ILE A 120 -0.89 7.96 -6.88
CA ILE A 120 -0.76 8.93 -5.79
C ILE A 120 -0.80 10.36 -6.32
N ALA A 121 -0.04 10.68 -7.37
CA ALA A 121 -0.06 12.01 -7.96
C ALA A 121 -1.46 12.40 -8.45
N HIS A 122 -2.19 11.49 -9.10
CA HIS A 122 -3.57 11.72 -9.50
C HIS A 122 -4.52 11.92 -8.31
N LEU A 123 -4.37 11.10 -7.26
CA LEU A 123 -5.17 11.20 -6.03
C LEU A 123 -5.03 12.57 -5.35
N LEU A 124 -3.86 13.19 -5.47
CA LEU A 124 -3.52 14.45 -4.81
C LEU A 124 -3.71 15.71 -5.66
N LYS A 125 -4.21 15.60 -6.89
CA LYS A 125 -4.31 16.71 -7.87
C LYS A 125 -5.07 17.96 -7.38
N GLU A 126 -5.97 17.81 -6.43
CA GLU A 126 -6.80 18.90 -5.88
C GLU A 126 -6.37 19.29 -4.43
N THR A 127 -5.25 18.75 -3.94
CA THR A 127 -4.76 19.02 -2.59
C THR A 127 -3.79 20.21 -2.58
N PRO A 128 -3.65 20.95 -1.45
CA PRO A 128 -2.79 22.13 -1.39
C PRO A 128 -1.28 21.81 -1.34
N GLY A 129 -0.87 20.60 -0.93
CA GLY A 129 0.53 20.21 -0.80
C GLY A 129 1.23 20.07 -2.16
N GLU A 130 2.52 20.35 -2.21
CA GLU A 130 3.33 20.15 -3.42
C GLU A 130 3.57 18.66 -3.67
N VAL A 131 3.39 18.23 -4.94
CA VAL A 131 3.63 16.85 -5.36
C VAL A 131 4.61 16.81 -6.53
N ILE A 132 5.73 16.13 -6.33
CA ILE A 132 6.74 15.87 -7.36
C ILE A 132 6.61 14.42 -7.81
N LEU A 133 6.10 14.22 -9.03
CA LEU A 133 6.06 12.90 -9.68
C LEU A 133 7.34 12.67 -10.46
N LEU A 134 8.15 11.70 -10.04
CA LEU A 134 9.36 11.30 -10.77
C LEU A 134 8.96 10.51 -12.02
N GLY A 135 9.55 10.89 -13.17
CA GLY A 135 9.31 10.24 -14.45
C GLY A 135 10.04 8.92 -14.62
N GLY A 136 9.78 8.23 -15.73
CA GLY A 136 10.44 6.97 -16.08
C GLY A 136 9.59 6.07 -16.96
N ILE A 137 9.81 4.76 -16.91
CA ILE A 137 8.97 3.77 -17.59
C ILE A 137 7.69 3.57 -16.78
N TYR A 138 6.56 3.82 -17.39
CA TYR A 138 5.26 3.65 -16.73
C TYR A 138 4.84 2.18 -16.72
N GLN A 139 4.74 1.60 -15.54
CA GLN A 139 4.14 0.29 -15.32
C GLN A 139 2.63 0.42 -15.14
N LYS A 140 1.86 -0.01 -16.15
CA LYS A 140 0.39 0.17 -16.19
C LYS A 140 -0.35 -0.53 -15.05
N LYS A 141 0.14 -1.70 -14.58
CA LYS A 141 -0.52 -2.49 -13.55
C LYS A 141 -0.37 -1.89 -12.15
N SER A 142 0.81 -1.41 -11.83
CA SER A 142 1.14 -0.81 -10.53
C SER A 142 0.97 0.70 -10.52
N GLU A 143 0.69 1.32 -11.68
CA GLU A 143 0.58 2.77 -11.86
C GLU A 143 1.78 3.52 -11.28
N SER A 144 2.98 2.98 -11.53
CA SER A 144 4.23 3.56 -11.02
C SER A 144 5.30 3.70 -12.09
N MET A 145 6.21 4.63 -11.86
CA MET A 145 7.38 4.89 -12.70
C MET A 145 8.56 4.07 -12.19
N VAL A 146 9.26 3.43 -13.12
CA VAL A 146 10.41 2.57 -12.82
C VAL A 146 11.52 2.76 -13.86
N GLY A 147 12.65 2.09 -13.65
CA GLY A 147 13.75 2.01 -14.60
C GLY A 147 14.82 3.08 -14.41
N PRO A 148 15.83 3.11 -15.34
CA PRO A 148 17.05 3.90 -15.15
C PRO A 148 16.82 5.40 -14.98
N LEU A 149 15.85 5.97 -15.70
CA LEU A 149 15.53 7.40 -15.58
C LEU A 149 14.94 7.72 -14.20
N THR A 150 14.01 6.90 -13.70
CA THR A 150 13.46 7.08 -12.36
C THR A 150 14.56 7.00 -11.30
N ARG A 151 15.45 6.00 -11.41
CA ARG A 151 16.62 5.85 -10.53
C ARG A 151 17.50 7.11 -10.57
N GLN A 152 17.77 7.65 -11.75
CA GLN A 152 18.57 8.88 -11.92
C GLN A 152 17.89 10.08 -11.25
N TYR A 153 16.57 10.25 -11.39
CA TYR A 153 15.83 11.34 -10.76
C TYR A 153 15.82 11.23 -9.23
N ILE A 154 15.73 10.02 -8.67
CA ILE A 154 15.85 9.80 -7.21
C ILE A 154 17.15 10.38 -6.69
N GLN A 155 18.27 10.23 -7.43
CA GLN A 155 19.58 10.77 -7.00
C GLN A 155 19.60 12.31 -6.98
N GLN A 156 18.76 12.99 -7.77
CA GLN A 156 18.73 14.45 -7.91
C GLN A 156 17.81 15.14 -6.88
N VAL A 157 17.01 14.39 -6.13
CA VAL A 157 16.09 14.94 -5.12
C VAL A 157 16.56 14.62 -3.70
N HIS A 158 16.08 15.40 -2.73
CA HIS A 158 16.34 15.18 -1.31
C HIS A 158 15.03 15.06 -0.54
N PHE A 159 15.00 14.12 0.39
CA PHE A 159 13.87 13.89 1.30
C PHE A 159 14.40 13.40 2.65
N SER A 160 13.68 13.74 3.72
CA SER A 160 14.06 13.35 5.09
C SER A 160 13.63 11.93 5.44
N LYS A 161 12.49 11.51 4.90
CA LYS A 161 11.87 10.19 5.14
C LYS A 161 11.43 9.54 3.84
N ALA A 162 11.49 8.21 3.80
CA ALA A 162 10.98 7.40 2.70
C ALA A 162 10.00 6.36 3.25
N PHE A 163 8.76 6.37 2.77
CA PHE A 163 7.74 5.39 3.12
C PHE A 163 7.66 4.32 2.04
N ILE A 164 7.98 3.09 2.44
CA ILE A 164 8.15 1.95 1.55
C ILE A 164 7.08 0.89 1.84
N GLY A 165 6.42 0.40 0.79
CA GLY A 165 5.57 -0.78 0.88
C GLY A 165 6.40 -2.05 0.70
N ILE A 166 5.92 -3.17 1.24
CA ILE A 166 6.54 -4.48 1.04
C ILE A 166 5.49 -5.50 0.60
N ASP A 167 5.95 -6.59 -0.02
CA ASP A 167 5.08 -7.72 -0.34
C ASP A 167 5.32 -8.92 0.58
N GLY A 168 6.49 -9.01 1.21
CA GLY A 168 6.83 -10.05 2.16
C GLY A 168 8.01 -9.71 3.05
N TRP A 169 8.13 -10.45 4.15
CA TRP A 169 9.26 -10.41 5.06
C TRP A 169 9.44 -11.75 5.78
N GLN A 170 10.67 -12.19 5.88
CA GLN A 170 11.11 -13.27 6.77
C GLN A 170 12.49 -12.91 7.37
N PRO A 171 12.86 -13.45 8.54
CA PRO A 171 14.12 -13.11 9.20
C PRO A 171 15.35 -13.35 8.32
N GLU A 172 15.35 -14.43 7.54
CA GLU A 172 16.48 -14.87 6.74
C GLU A 172 16.64 -14.08 5.45
N THR A 173 15.55 -13.51 4.92
CA THR A 173 15.53 -12.86 3.60
C THR A 173 15.35 -11.35 3.68
N GLY A 174 14.91 -10.83 4.84
CA GLY A 174 14.53 -9.43 4.97
C GLY A 174 13.26 -9.07 4.21
N PHE A 175 13.11 -7.80 3.85
CA PHE A 175 11.96 -7.30 3.09
C PHE A 175 12.07 -7.65 1.61
N THR A 176 10.96 -8.13 1.04
CA THR A 176 10.91 -8.62 -0.35
C THR A 176 9.74 -8.02 -1.13
N GLY A 177 9.93 -7.92 -2.44
CA GLY A 177 8.93 -7.45 -3.41
C GLY A 177 8.70 -8.45 -4.54
N ARG A 178 7.57 -8.28 -5.24
CA ARG A 178 7.17 -9.14 -6.37
C ARG A 178 7.74 -8.68 -7.71
N ASP A 179 8.17 -7.45 -7.83
CA ASP A 179 8.62 -6.82 -9.08
C ASP A 179 10.07 -6.34 -8.98
N MET A 180 10.89 -6.77 -9.94
CA MET A 180 12.33 -6.50 -9.97
C MET A 180 12.62 -5.01 -10.19
N MET A 181 11.88 -4.35 -11.09
CA MET A 181 12.13 -2.95 -11.40
C MET A 181 11.71 -2.05 -10.23
N ARG A 182 10.64 -2.41 -9.52
CA ARG A 182 10.24 -1.75 -8.29
C ARG A 182 11.30 -1.93 -7.19
N ALA A 183 11.85 -3.14 -7.04
CA ALA A 183 12.91 -3.40 -6.08
C ALA A 183 14.15 -2.54 -6.36
N ASP A 184 14.53 -2.35 -7.63
CA ASP A 184 15.62 -1.46 -8.02
C ASP A 184 15.34 0.01 -7.63
N ILE A 185 14.11 0.48 -7.76
CA ILE A 185 13.71 1.83 -7.31
C ILE A 185 13.82 1.96 -5.80
N VAL A 186 13.32 0.98 -5.03
CA VAL A 186 13.46 0.97 -3.56
C VAL A 186 14.92 0.99 -3.15
N ASN A 187 15.78 0.19 -3.78
CA ASN A 187 17.23 0.21 -3.53
C ASN A 187 17.84 1.60 -3.81
N ALA A 188 17.44 2.27 -4.88
CA ALA A 188 17.90 3.63 -5.18
C ALA A 188 17.47 4.65 -4.11
N VAL A 189 16.27 4.50 -3.54
CA VAL A 189 15.78 5.31 -2.42
C VAL A 189 16.60 5.05 -1.16
N MET A 190 16.95 3.78 -0.88
CA MET A 190 17.78 3.41 0.27
C MET A 190 19.18 4.00 0.21
N GLU A 191 19.78 4.12 -0.98
CA GLU A 191 21.09 4.75 -1.20
C GLU A 191 21.12 6.23 -0.77
N LYS A 192 19.96 6.89 -0.61
CA LYS A 192 19.90 8.28 -0.14
C LYS A 192 20.21 8.45 1.36
N GLY A 193 20.12 7.38 2.15
CA GLY A 193 20.39 7.42 3.60
C GLY A 193 19.37 8.21 4.42
N SER A 194 18.15 8.45 3.86
CA SER A 194 17.02 9.02 4.59
C SER A 194 16.42 8.02 5.58
N GLU A 195 15.58 8.46 6.52
CA GLU A 195 14.86 7.56 7.41
C GLU A 195 13.88 6.70 6.57
N ALA A 196 14.20 5.41 6.42
CA ALA A 196 13.40 4.44 5.66
C ALA A 196 12.38 3.75 6.57
N ILE A 197 11.11 3.92 6.25
CA ILE A 197 9.96 3.48 7.05
C ILE A 197 9.12 2.51 6.22
N VAL A 198 9.03 1.27 6.67
CA VAL A 198 8.10 0.29 6.10
C VAL A 198 6.70 0.56 6.64
N LEU A 199 5.73 0.77 5.74
CA LEU A 199 4.33 0.98 6.07
C LEU A 199 3.48 -0.13 5.46
N THR A 200 2.99 -1.05 6.29
CA THR A 200 2.28 -2.24 5.82
C THR A 200 1.39 -2.87 6.89
N ASP A 201 0.40 -3.65 6.50
CA ASP A 201 -0.34 -4.51 7.42
C ASP A 201 0.41 -5.81 7.74
N SER A 202 0.05 -6.45 8.86
CA SER A 202 0.71 -7.65 9.37
C SER A 202 0.65 -8.88 8.46
N SER A 203 -0.22 -8.90 7.44
CA SER A 203 -0.37 -10.03 6.51
C SER A 203 0.87 -10.27 5.64
N LYS A 204 1.79 -9.31 5.56
CA LYS A 204 3.02 -9.40 4.76
C LYS A 204 4.15 -10.15 5.48
N PHE A 205 4.07 -10.27 6.81
CA PHE A 205 5.10 -10.92 7.60
C PHE A 205 4.92 -12.44 7.63
N GLY A 206 5.92 -13.14 7.09
CA GLY A 206 5.94 -14.59 6.86
C GLY A 206 5.86 -14.98 5.38
N ALA A 207 5.53 -14.05 4.49
CA ALA A 207 5.63 -14.27 3.04
C ALA A 207 7.04 -13.95 2.53
N ILE A 208 7.44 -14.62 1.44
CA ILE A 208 8.68 -14.34 0.71
C ILE A 208 8.37 -14.15 -0.78
N HIS A 209 9.07 -13.19 -1.39
CA HIS A 209 8.96 -12.91 -2.82
C HIS A 209 10.35 -12.81 -3.46
N PRO A 210 10.46 -12.91 -4.81
CA PRO A 210 11.75 -13.13 -5.47
C PRO A 210 12.79 -12.00 -5.30
N TYR A 211 12.35 -10.74 -5.05
CA TYR A 211 13.25 -9.59 -5.15
C TYR A 211 13.46 -8.92 -3.80
N PRO A 212 14.70 -8.91 -3.25
CA PRO A 212 15.03 -8.18 -2.04
C PRO A 212 14.85 -6.67 -2.24
N LEU A 213 14.33 -5.99 -1.22
CA LEU A 213 14.12 -4.53 -1.23
C LEU A 213 15.29 -3.76 -0.58
N GLY A 214 16.40 -4.42 -0.36
CA GLY A 214 17.60 -3.86 0.26
C GLY A 214 18.01 -4.57 1.55
N PRO A 215 19.21 -4.31 2.06
CA PRO A 215 19.68 -4.88 3.31
C PRO A 215 18.90 -4.31 4.51
N MET A 216 18.62 -5.16 5.50
CA MET A 216 17.78 -4.81 6.66
C MET A 216 18.31 -3.60 7.45
N ASN A 217 19.63 -3.42 7.53
CA ASN A 217 20.27 -2.31 8.25
C ASN A 217 20.11 -0.94 7.57
N GLN A 218 19.55 -0.87 6.38
CA GLN A 218 19.17 0.40 5.73
C GLN A 218 17.74 0.86 6.07
N PHE A 219 16.94 -0.02 6.65
CA PHE A 219 15.61 0.34 7.16
C PHE A 219 15.71 0.79 8.62
N ASN A 220 14.90 1.74 9.02
CA ASN A 220 14.91 2.32 10.35
C ASN A 220 13.68 1.94 11.17
N ARG A 221 12.53 1.78 10.50
CA ARG A 221 11.24 1.64 11.17
C ARG A 221 10.27 0.75 10.40
N VAL A 222 9.43 0.07 11.15
CA VAL A 222 8.25 -0.64 10.65
C VAL A 222 7.01 -0.09 11.37
N ILE A 223 5.98 0.25 10.60
CA ILE A 223 4.65 0.60 11.09
C ILE A 223 3.69 -0.49 10.59
N THR A 224 3.06 -1.21 11.53
CA THR A 224 2.15 -2.31 11.23
C THR A 224 1.08 -2.45 12.30
N ASP A 225 0.15 -3.38 12.13
CA ASP A 225 -0.97 -3.59 13.06
C ASP A 225 -0.69 -4.66 14.13
N ASP A 226 -1.58 -4.70 15.14
CA ASP A 226 -1.49 -5.56 16.32
C ASP A 226 -1.77 -7.05 16.08
N ASN A 227 -1.98 -7.50 14.86
CA ASN A 227 -1.93 -8.92 14.48
C ASN A 227 -0.52 -9.42 14.16
N LEU A 228 0.50 -8.56 14.20
CA LEU A 228 1.88 -9.02 14.14
C LEU A 228 2.18 -9.84 15.40
N SER A 229 2.66 -11.09 15.24
CA SER A 229 3.02 -11.91 16.38
C SER A 229 4.19 -11.30 17.15
N THR A 230 4.19 -11.48 18.50
CA THR A 230 5.28 -11.01 19.37
C THR A 230 6.65 -11.55 18.94
N GLU A 231 6.70 -12.79 18.45
CA GLU A 231 7.92 -13.39 17.92
C GLU A 231 8.50 -12.58 16.76
N LYS A 232 7.66 -12.27 15.75
CA LYS A 232 8.09 -11.48 14.57
C LYS A 232 8.45 -10.05 14.95
N GLN A 233 7.74 -9.45 15.90
CA GLN A 233 8.09 -8.14 16.42
C GLN A 233 9.49 -8.15 17.03
N LEU A 234 9.80 -9.11 17.90
CA LEU A 234 11.12 -9.25 18.50
C LEU A 234 12.23 -9.47 17.47
N GLN A 235 11.97 -10.27 16.43
CA GLN A 235 12.94 -10.50 15.34
C GLN A 235 13.24 -9.22 14.56
N LEU A 236 12.23 -8.39 14.29
CA LEU A 236 12.40 -7.09 13.65
C LEU A 236 13.21 -6.13 14.52
N GLU A 237 12.91 -6.06 15.81
CA GLU A 237 13.63 -5.23 16.79
C GLU A 237 15.08 -5.67 16.96
N GLN A 238 15.35 -6.98 16.98
CA GLN A 238 16.70 -7.55 17.01
C GLN A 238 17.51 -7.22 15.73
N SER A 239 16.84 -6.97 14.62
CA SER A 239 17.46 -6.48 13.38
C SER A 239 17.76 -4.97 13.40
N GLY A 240 17.52 -4.28 14.52
CA GLY A 240 17.79 -2.86 14.72
C GLY A 240 16.64 -1.93 14.31
N LEU A 241 15.46 -2.46 14.00
CA LEU A 241 14.31 -1.68 13.57
C LEU A 241 13.49 -1.17 14.78
N THR A 242 12.99 0.05 14.69
CA THR A 242 11.91 0.51 15.56
C THR A 242 10.57 -0.03 15.06
N VAL A 243 9.86 -0.80 15.86
CA VAL A 243 8.55 -1.36 15.48
C VAL A 243 7.43 -0.58 16.16
N ASN A 244 6.54 0.00 15.38
CA ASN A 244 5.34 0.68 15.86
C ASN A 244 4.10 -0.17 15.53
N ILE A 245 3.41 -0.57 16.58
CA ILE A 245 2.18 -1.36 16.49
C ILE A 245 0.98 -0.44 16.62
N VAL A 246 0.16 -0.38 15.58
CA VAL A 246 -1.09 0.37 15.53
C VAL A 246 -2.26 -0.58 15.85
N LYS A 247 -3.12 -0.19 16.77
CA LYS A 247 -4.30 -0.98 17.11
C LYS A 247 -5.29 -0.97 15.95
N ARG A 248 -5.87 -2.10 15.68
CA ARG A 248 -6.98 -2.22 14.73
C ARG A 248 -8.21 -1.50 15.23
N PRO A 249 -9.00 -0.86 14.34
CA PRO A 249 -10.26 -0.20 14.70
C PRO A 249 -11.34 -1.19 15.13
#